data_8670881949e250b7e2946a8020699887
#
_entry.id   8670881949e250b7e2946a8020699887
#
_cell.length_a   1.000
_cell.length_b   1.000
_cell.length_c   1.000
_cell.angle_alpha   90.00
_cell.angle_beta   90.00
_cell.angle_gamma   90.00
#
_symmetry.space_group_name_H-M   'P 1'
#
loop_
_entity.id
_entity.type
_entity.pdbx_description
1 polymer ?
#
loop_
_entity_poly.entity_id
_entity_poly.type
_entity_poly.pdbx_seq_one_letter_code
_entity_poly.pdbx_strand_id
1 'polypeptide(L)'
;MDGLSQQSPYVITVCSDSVGETAESVVRATVRQFQGQEVKIKRVSHIKHEDEIRTVMEQASSEGGFVVYTLVQPELREMMKEEAIRLGVRAVDIMGPMMQAFIDTFNDAPRRQPGLLHQMDDDYFRRMEAIEFTVKCDDGRDTTAILEADIVLVGVSRTSKTPLSIFLSHKGYKVANVPLVPEVKPPQEMYQISGDRIFMLTMSAEQLLRIREERLKSLGLPNGSSYVSTERIQEELHYGSVLADAWKCHVLDVSDKAIEETANIIVRLLLS
;
A
#
# COMPACT_ATOMS: atom_id res chain seq x y z
N MET A 1 -34.10 -11.29 -28.52
CA MET A 1 -34.53 -10.28 -27.52
C MET A 1 -34.17 -10.82 -26.17
N ASP A 2 -32.91 -10.70 -25.82
CA ASP A 2 -32.40 -11.20 -24.56
C ASP A 2 -32.45 -10.05 -23.54
N GLY A 3 -33.46 -10.15 -22.67
CA GLY A 3 -33.60 -9.27 -21.51
C GLY A 3 -32.46 -9.61 -20.52
N LEU A 4 -31.36 -8.89 -20.62
CA LEU A 4 -30.38 -8.81 -19.53
C LEU A 4 -31.10 -8.14 -18.34
N SER A 5 -31.62 -8.94 -17.42
CA SER A 5 -32.02 -8.48 -16.11
C SER A 5 -30.79 -7.85 -15.46
N GLN A 6 -30.76 -6.51 -15.38
CA GLN A 6 -29.81 -5.81 -14.52
C GLN A 6 -30.10 -6.27 -13.09
N GLN A 7 -29.37 -7.29 -12.64
CA GLN A 7 -29.33 -7.61 -11.22
C GLN A 7 -28.70 -6.41 -10.52
N SER A 8 -29.43 -5.86 -9.55
CA SER A 8 -28.87 -4.82 -8.68
C SER A 8 -27.57 -5.33 -8.06
N PRO A 9 -26.53 -4.51 -7.98
CA PRO A 9 -25.25 -4.95 -7.43
C PRO A 9 -25.43 -5.47 -6.00
N TYR A 10 -24.77 -6.58 -5.69
CA TYR A 10 -24.76 -7.10 -4.32
C TYR A 10 -24.11 -6.09 -3.38
N VAL A 11 -24.74 -5.81 -2.24
CA VAL A 11 -24.24 -4.86 -1.26
C VAL A 11 -23.52 -5.62 -0.13
N ILE A 12 -22.26 -5.27 0.15
CA ILE A 12 -21.57 -5.73 1.35
C ILE A 12 -21.42 -4.52 2.28
N THR A 13 -22.04 -4.60 3.45
CA THR A 13 -21.94 -3.55 4.45
C THR A 13 -20.80 -3.85 5.42
N VAL A 14 -19.84 -2.94 5.51
CA VAL A 14 -18.70 -3.01 6.43
C VAL A 14 -19.03 -2.15 7.65
N CYS A 15 -19.02 -2.77 8.84
CA CYS A 15 -19.30 -2.11 10.13
C CYS A 15 -18.07 -2.11 11.03
N SER A 16 -17.78 -0.98 11.67
CA SER A 16 -16.67 -0.87 12.62
C SER A 16 -16.95 0.16 13.72
N ASP A 17 -16.43 -0.08 14.91
CA ASP A 17 -16.36 0.90 16.01
C ASP A 17 -15.18 1.88 15.87
N SER A 18 -14.38 1.74 14.78
CA SER A 18 -13.33 2.66 14.37
C SER A 18 -13.53 3.06 12.90
N VAL A 19 -12.45 3.30 12.14
CA VAL A 19 -12.48 3.75 10.74
C VAL A 19 -13.04 2.69 9.77
N GLY A 20 -12.82 1.39 10.05
CA GLY A 20 -13.33 0.27 9.24
C GLY A 20 -12.43 -0.21 8.10
N GLU A 21 -11.21 0.30 8.00
CA GLU A 21 -10.27 -0.05 6.93
C GLU A 21 -9.89 -1.53 6.90
N THR A 22 -9.72 -2.16 8.07
CA THR A 22 -9.37 -3.58 8.17
C THR A 22 -10.44 -4.46 7.54
N ALA A 23 -11.70 -4.25 7.90
CA ALA A 23 -12.81 -5.01 7.34
C ALA A 23 -12.98 -4.75 5.84
N GLU A 24 -12.86 -3.50 5.41
CA GLU A 24 -12.93 -3.14 3.98
C GLU A 24 -11.81 -3.81 3.17
N SER A 25 -10.59 -3.86 3.68
CA SER A 25 -9.46 -4.51 3.03
C SER A 25 -9.68 -6.02 2.84
N VAL A 26 -10.22 -6.69 3.87
CA VAL A 26 -10.56 -8.11 3.79
C VAL A 26 -11.67 -8.34 2.74
N VAL A 27 -12.72 -7.51 2.75
CA VAL A 27 -13.82 -7.60 1.76
C VAL A 27 -13.28 -7.41 0.35
N ARG A 28 -12.45 -6.38 0.11
CA ARG A 28 -11.86 -6.13 -1.21
C ARG A 28 -10.98 -7.29 -1.68
N ALA A 29 -10.16 -7.85 -0.81
CA ALA A 29 -9.34 -9.02 -1.11
C ALA A 29 -10.20 -10.23 -1.46
N THR A 30 -11.30 -10.45 -0.72
CA THR A 30 -12.24 -11.55 -0.95
C THR A 30 -12.96 -11.39 -2.29
N VAL A 31 -13.50 -10.20 -2.58
CA VAL A 31 -14.23 -9.93 -3.85
C VAL A 31 -13.36 -10.24 -5.07
N ARG A 32 -12.06 -9.96 -5.02
CA ARG A 32 -11.12 -10.26 -6.11
C ARG A 32 -10.93 -11.76 -6.39
N GLN A 33 -11.34 -12.64 -5.49
CA GLN A 33 -11.31 -14.09 -5.71
C GLN A 33 -12.52 -14.59 -6.51
N PHE A 34 -13.53 -13.74 -6.75
CA PHE A 34 -14.74 -14.09 -7.48
C PHE A 34 -14.81 -13.31 -8.79
N GLN A 35 -15.01 -14.01 -9.91
CA GLN A 35 -15.14 -13.39 -11.23
C GLN A 35 -16.59 -13.04 -11.52
N GLY A 36 -16.83 -11.84 -12.07
CA GLY A 36 -18.12 -11.48 -12.68
C GLY A 36 -19.21 -10.98 -11.73
N GLN A 37 -18.90 -10.71 -10.47
CA GLN A 37 -19.87 -10.12 -9.53
C GLN A 37 -19.60 -8.62 -9.36
N GLU A 38 -20.59 -7.80 -9.67
CA GLU A 38 -20.56 -6.37 -9.33
C GLU A 38 -20.98 -6.21 -7.87
N VAL A 39 -20.03 -5.82 -7.01
CA VAL A 39 -20.24 -5.67 -5.57
C VAL A 39 -20.04 -4.23 -5.16
N LYS A 40 -21.05 -3.66 -4.48
CA LYS A 40 -20.98 -2.35 -3.84
C LYS A 40 -20.60 -2.53 -2.37
N ILE A 41 -19.49 -1.93 -1.96
CA ILE A 41 -19.06 -1.90 -0.55
C ILE A 41 -19.60 -0.61 0.08
N LYS A 42 -20.38 -0.76 1.17
CA LYS A 42 -20.91 0.34 1.98
C LYS A 42 -20.22 0.30 3.34
N ARG A 43 -19.60 1.39 3.76
CA ARG A 43 -18.89 1.46 5.03
C ARG A 43 -19.67 2.29 6.04
N VAL A 44 -19.85 1.74 7.24
CA VAL A 44 -20.40 2.40 8.43
C VAL A 44 -19.35 2.33 9.53
N SER A 45 -18.79 3.49 9.88
CA SER A 45 -17.65 3.63 10.79
C SER A 45 -18.10 4.29 12.10
N HIS A 46 -17.27 4.15 13.15
CA HIS A 46 -17.45 4.80 14.45
C HIS A 46 -18.75 4.44 15.16
N ILE A 47 -19.20 3.20 15.02
CA ILE A 47 -20.36 2.68 15.75
C ILE A 47 -20.06 2.67 17.26
N LYS A 48 -20.92 3.32 18.05
CA LYS A 48 -20.76 3.47 19.49
C LYS A 48 -21.91 2.87 20.28
N HIS A 49 -23.09 2.78 19.69
CA HIS A 49 -24.33 2.40 20.37
C HIS A 49 -25.06 1.27 19.65
N GLU A 50 -25.84 0.51 20.41
CA GLU A 50 -26.60 -0.63 19.92
C GLU A 50 -27.67 -0.28 18.89
N ASP A 51 -28.29 0.90 19.03
CA ASP A 51 -29.31 1.41 18.10
C ASP A 51 -28.76 1.69 16.70
N GLU A 52 -27.48 2.07 16.60
CA GLU A 52 -26.78 2.22 15.32
C GLU A 52 -26.65 0.86 14.62
N ILE A 53 -26.37 -0.21 15.37
CA ILE A 53 -26.31 -1.57 14.85
C ILE A 53 -27.66 -2.01 14.28
N ARG A 54 -28.75 -1.75 15.02
CA ARG A 54 -30.12 -2.06 14.55
C ARG A 54 -30.40 -1.37 13.23
N THR A 55 -30.10 -0.08 13.15
CA THR A 55 -30.32 0.71 11.92
C THR A 55 -29.53 0.13 10.74
N VAL A 56 -28.25 -0.22 10.95
CA VAL A 56 -27.40 -0.80 9.91
C VAL A 56 -27.92 -2.16 9.45
N MET A 57 -28.35 -3.00 10.38
CA MET A 57 -28.85 -4.33 10.08
C MET A 57 -30.19 -4.30 9.35
N GLU A 58 -31.08 -3.38 9.69
CA GLU A 58 -32.34 -3.15 8.97
C GLU A 58 -32.10 -2.67 7.52
N GLN A 59 -31.14 -1.75 7.33
CA GLN A 59 -30.72 -1.34 5.99
C GLN A 59 -30.12 -2.49 5.20
N ALA A 60 -29.22 -3.26 5.78
CA ALA A 60 -28.60 -4.42 5.13
C ALA A 60 -29.65 -5.48 4.74
N SER A 61 -30.66 -5.68 5.56
CA SER A 61 -31.80 -6.56 5.27
C SER A 61 -32.60 -6.11 4.06
N SER A 62 -32.80 -4.80 3.90
CA SER A 62 -33.56 -4.23 2.77
C SER A 62 -32.77 -4.17 1.47
N GLU A 63 -31.46 -3.94 1.55
CA GLU A 63 -30.57 -3.81 0.38
C GLU A 63 -30.14 -5.18 -0.19
N GLY A 64 -30.27 -6.25 0.58
CA GLY A 64 -29.74 -7.58 0.25
C GLY A 64 -28.21 -7.65 0.40
N GLY A 65 -27.66 -8.86 0.54
CA GLY A 65 -26.22 -9.04 0.74
C GLY A 65 -25.89 -9.52 2.14
N PHE A 66 -24.74 -9.06 2.70
CA PHE A 66 -24.33 -9.43 4.03
C PHE A 66 -23.49 -8.34 4.71
N VAL A 67 -23.32 -8.49 6.04
CA VAL A 67 -22.57 -7.54 6.87
C VAL A 67 -21.23 -8.15 7.26
N VAL A 68 -20.16 -7.37 7.21
CA VAL A 68 -18.83 -7.73 7.72
C VAL A 68 -18.46 -6.72 8.80
N TYR A 69 -17.98 -7.18 9.95
CA TYR A 69 -17.72 -6.26 11.03
C TYR A 69 -16.40 -6.50 11.79
N THR A 70 -15.86 -5.38 12.30
CA THR A 70 -14.72 -5.33 13.21
C THR A 70 -15.13 -4.50 14.44
N LEU A 71 -15.76 -5.16 15.40
CA LEU A 71 -16.18 -4.57 16.68
C LEU A 71 -15.36 -5.18 17.81
N VAL A 72 -14.75 -4.36 18.65
CA VAL A 72 -13.94 -4.83 19.78
C VAL A 72 -14.74 -4.94 21.08
N GLN A 73 -15.86 -4.21 21.19
CA GLN A 73 -16.73 -4.23 22.36
C GLN A 73 -17.66 -5.46 22.33
N PRO A 74 -17.70 -6.28 23.40
CA PRO A 74 -18.54 -7.49 23.43
C PRO A 74 -20.03 -7.22 23.25
N GLU A 75 -20.53 -6.12 23.84
CA GLU A 75 -21.93 -5.73 23.80
C GLU A 75 -22.39 -5.47 22.36
N LEU A 76 -21.60 -4.69 21.62
CA LEU A 76 -21.90 -4.41 20.21
C LEU A 76 -21.79 -5.66 19.32
N ARG A 77 -20.88 -6.56 19.63
CA ARG A 77 -20.74 -7.84 18.89
C ARG A 77 -21.93 -8.76 19.15
N GLU A 78 -22.42 -8.82 20.40
CA GLU A 78 -23.58 -9.63 20.72
C GLU A 78 -24.84 -9.06 20.06
N MET A 79 -25.06 -7.74 20.13
CA MET A 79 -26.16 -7.08 19.44
C MET A 79 -26.11 -7.33 17.92
N MET A 80 -24.91 -7.31 17.30
CA MET A 80 -24.76 -7.63 15.86
C MET A 80 -25.22 -9.05 15.55
N LYS A 81 -24.92 -10.02 16.39
CA LYS A 81 -25.36 -11.42 16.22
C LYS A 81 -26.85 -11.58 16.41
N GLU A 82 -27.41 -10.96 17.45
CA GLU A 82 -28.85 -10.99 17.72
C GLU A 82 -29.67 -10.42 16.56
N GLU A 83 -29.26 -9.26 16.07
CA GLU A 83 -29.90 -8.61 14.92
C GLU A 83 -29.74 -9.40 13.61
N ALA A 84 -28.58 -10.03 13.42
CA ALA A 84 -28.32 -10.92 12.28
C ALA A 84 -29.32 -12.11 12.27
N ILE A 85 -29.53 -12.71 13.43
CA ILE A 85 -30.49 -13.82 13.60
C ILE A 85 -31.92 -13.29 13.40
N ARG A 86 -32.29 -12.18 14.05
CA ARG A 86 -33.63 -11.57 13.99
C ARG A 86 -34.07 -11.25 12.56
N LEU A 87 -33.15 -10.72 11.75
CA LEU A 87 -33.45 -10.25 10.39
C LEU A 87 -33.08 -11.27 9.31
N GLY A 88 -32.47 -12.39 9.67
CA GLY A 88 -31.99 -13.39 8.71
C GLY A 88 -30.86 -12.89 7.80
N VAL A 89 -30.11 -11.88 8.25
CA VAL A 89 -28.98 -11.31 7.52
C VAL A 89 -27.70 -12.00 7.94
N ARG A 90 -26.87 -12.41 6.99
CA ARG A 90 -25.55 -12.99 7.30
C ARG A 90 -24.62 -11.90 7.82
N ALA A 91 -24.00 -12.12 8.98
CA ALA A 91 -22.99 -11.26 9.55
C ALA A 91 -21.68 -12.02 9.78
N VAL A 92 -20.55 -11.44 9.39
CA VAL A 92 -19.23 -12.06 9.47
C VAL A 92 -18.36 -11.24 10.44
N ASP A 93 -18.02 -11.86 11.56
CA ASP A 93 -17.10 -11.29 12.56
C ASP A 93 -15.66 -11.56 12.15
N ILE A 94 -14.90 -10.52 11.80
CA ILE A 94 -13.47 -10.64 11.46
C ILE A 94 -12.59 -10.55 12.71
N MET A 95 -12.94 -9.69 13.66
CA MET A 95 -12.09 -9.38 14.80
C MET A 95 -12.26 -10.39 15.95
N GLY A 96 -13.48 -10.85 16.21
CA GLY A 96 -13.78 -11.65 17.36
C GLY A 96 -13.06 -12.99 17.45
N PRO A 97 -13.06 -13.81 16.40
CA PRO A 97 -12.33 -15.09 16.41
C PRO A 97 -10.82 -14.88 16.61
N MET A 98 -10.24 -13.84 16.03
CA MET A 98 -8.83 -13.52 16.22
C MET A 98 -8.52 -13.11 17.66
N MET A 99 -9.36 -12.24 18.26
CA MET A 99 -9.22 -11.84 19.66
C MET A 99 -9.35 -13.05 20.61
N GLN A 100 -10.27 -13.96 20.32
CA GLN A 100 -10.43 -15.18 21.13
C GLN A 100 -9.18 -16.07 21.06
N ALA A 101 -8.63 -16.26 19.86
CA ALA A 101 -7.40 -17.03 19.67
C ALA A 101 -6.21 -16.43 20.45
N PHE A 102 -6.11 -15.09 20.51
CA PHE A 102 -5.10 -14.42 21.35
C PHE A 102 -5.31 -14.66 22.85
N ILE A 103 -6.55 -14.55 23.34
CA ILE A 103 -6.88 -14.82 24.74
C ILE A 103 -6.49 -16.26 25.09
N ASP A 104 -6.88 -17.21 24.26
CA ASP A 104 -6.64 -18.63 24.52
C ASP A 104 -5.15 -19.01 24.47
N THR A 105 -4.37 -18.32 23.63
CA THR A 105 -2.94 -18.63 23.43
C THR A 105 -2.05 -17.92 24.46
N PHE A 106 -2.30 -16.64 24.70
CA PHE A 106 -1.42 -15.80 25.52
C PHE A 106 -1.95 -15.56 26.93
N ASN A 107 -3.19 -15.97 27.23
CA ASN A 107 -3.85 -15.78 28.53
C ASN A 107 -3.86 -14.32 29.00
N ASP A 108 -4.03 -13.40 28.04
CA ASP A 108 -4.03 -11.95 28.27
C ASP A 108 -5.39 -11.35 27.91
N ALA A 109 -5.80 -10.30 28.64
CA ALA A 109 -7.08 -9.66 28.46
C ALA A 109 -7.00 -8.56 27.38
N PRO A 110 -7.92 -8.55 26.40
CA PRO A 110 -7.95 -7.50 25.39
C PRO A 110 -8.34 -6.15 26.00
N ARG A 111 -7.72 -5.08 25.52
CA ARG A 111 -8.03 -3.69 25.96
C ARG A 111 -9.45 -3.24 25.59
N ARG A 112 -10.07 -3.87 24.59
CA ARG A 112 -11.44 -3.57 24.10
C ARG A 112 -11.67 -2.12 23.73
N GLN A 113 -10.61 -1.42 23.33
CA GLN A 113 -10.64 -0.02 22.97
C GLN A 113 -10.65 0.11 21.45
N PRO A 114 -11.70 0.73 20.86
CA PRO A 114 -11.75 0.99 19.42
C PRO A 114 -10.61 1.89 18.96
N GLY A 115 -10.12 1.64 17.73
CA GLY A 115 -9.19 2.55 17.06
C GLY A 115 -7.75 2.53 17.58
N LEU A 116 -7.34 1.55 18.39
CA LEU A 116 -5.95 1.45 18.87
C LEU A 116 -4.90 1.49 17.74
N LEU A 117 -5.21 0.93 16.58
CA LEU A 117 -4.32 0.96 15.43
C LEU A 117 -4.12 2.37 14.85
N HIS A 118 -5.04 3.29 15.12
CA HIS A 118 -5.05 4.66 14.59
C HIS A 118 -4.80 5.71 15.69
N GLN A 119 -4.32 5.31 16.85
CA GLN A 119 -3.89 6.27 17.88
C GLN A 119 -2.62 6.99 17.42
N MET A 120 -2.50 8.26 17.79
CA MET A 120 -1.27 9.03 17.58
C MET A 120 -0.22 8.55 18.59
N ASP A 121 0.35 7.38 18.32
CA ASP A 121 1.45 6.80 19.07
C ASP A 121 2.79 7.14 18.40
N ASP A 122 3.88 6.64 18.98
CA ASP A 122 5.22 6.86 18.44
C ASP A 122 5.35 6.33 16.99
N ASP A 123 4.62 5.27 16.63
CA ASP A 123 4.59 4.72 15.28
C ASP A 123 3.87 5.65 14.29
N TYR A 124 2.84 6.38 14.73
CA TYR A 124 2.19 7.41 13.91
C TYR A 124 3.16 8.55 13.62
N PHE A 125 3.81 9.10 14.67
CA PHE A 125 4.75 10.22 14.49
C PHE A 125 5.95 9.81 13.63
N ARG A 126 6.50 8.62 13.83
CA ARG A 126 7.56 8.08 12.99
C ARG A 126 7.16 7.98 11.52
N ARG A 127 5.94 7.52 11.21
CA ARG A 127 5.42 7.47 9.85
C ARG A 127 5.24 8.85 9.24
N MET A 128 4.72 9.80 10.00
CA MET A 128 4.55 11.19 9.53
C MET A 128 5.91 11.83 9.21
N GLU A 129 6.90 11.67 10.09
CA GLU A 129 8.27 12.16 9.87
C GLU A 129 8.90 11.52 8.62
N ALA A 130 8.73 10.21 8.45
CA ALA A 130 9.23 9.50 7.28
C ALA A 130 8.58 9.97 5.97
N ILE A 131 7.28 10.25 5.97
CA ILE A 131 6.56 10.79 4.81
C ILE A 131 7.04 12.20 4.47
N GLU A 132 7.14 13.09 5.47
CA GLU A 132 7.65 14.45 5.26
C GLU A 132 9.07 14.45 4.70
N PHE A 133 9.95 13.63 5.27
CA PHE A 133 11.31 13.44 4.79
C PHE A 133 11.34 12.99 3.33
N THR A 134 10.57 11.94 3.01
CA THR A 134 10.55 11.34 1.68
C THR A 134 10.05 12.31 0.61
N VAL A 135 9.04 13.12 0.92
CA VAL A 135 8.53 14.15 0.00
C VAL A 135 9.58 15.24 -0.26
N LYS A 136 10.37 15.63 0.76
CA LYS A 136 11.46 16.61 0.59
C LYS A 136 12.62 16.04 -0.25
N CYS A 137 12.91 14.76 -0.12
CA CYS A 137 14.02 14.07 -0.78
C CYS A 137 13.64 13.37 -2.09
N ASP A 138 12.46 13.66 -2.65
CA ASP A 138 12.06 13.11 -3.94
C ASP A 138 12.78 13.83 -5.10
N ASP A 139 13.20 13.05 -6.10
CA ASP A 139 13.93 13.50 -7.29
C ASP A 139 15.22 14.30 -7.00
N GLY A 140 15.91 14.00 -5.90
CA GLY A 140 17.21 14.60 -5.56
C GLY A 140 17.15 16.08 -5.16
N ARG A 141 16.02 16.58 -4.68
CA ARG A 141 15.81 17.99 -4.31
C ARG A 141 16.66 18.42 -3.13
N ASP A 142 16.90 17.53 -2.17
CA ASP A 142 17.73 17.78 -1.00
C ASP A 142 18.82 16.73 -0.89
N THR A 143 20.01 17.05 -1.39
CA THR A 143 21.13 16.11 -1.41
C THR A 143 21.74 15.91 -0.03
N THR A 144 21.69 16.89 0.85
CA THR A 144 22.28 16.80 2.19
C THR A 144 21.44 15.89 3.09
N ALA A 145 20.12 15.90 2.92
CA ALA A 145 19.23 15.02 3.65
C ALA A 145 19.40 13.52 3.30
N ILE A 146 20.05 13.20 2.16
CA ILE A 146 20.35 11.80 1.79
C ILE A 146 21.10 11.06 2.92
N LEU A 147 21.97 11.77 3.67
CA LEU A 147 22.74 11.17 4.78
C LEU A 147 21.84 10.67 5.92
N GLU A 148 20.68 11.26 6.10
CA GLU A 148 19.71 10.92 7.15
C GLU A 148 18.69 9.84 6.70
N ALA A 149 18.67 9.49 5.40
CA ALA A 149 17.75 8.50 4.88
C ALA A 149 18.05 7.10 5.41
N ASP A 150 17.03 6.33 5.80
CA ASP A 150 17.17 4.90 6.10
C ASP A 150 17.42 4.10 4.82
N ILE A 151 16.79 4.51 3.72
CA ILE A 151 16.83 3.86 2.42
C ILE A 151 17.08 4.92 1.34
N VAL A 152 18.01 4.66 0.44
CA VAL A 152 18.26 5.50 -0.73
C VAL A 152 17.95 4.70 -1.99
N LEU A 153 16.88 5.09 -2.69
CA LEU A 153 16.49 4.51 -3.97
C LEU A 153 17.20 5.25 -5.10
N VAL A 154 17.95 4.52 -5.90
CA VAL A 154 18.63 5.06 -7.09
C VAL A 154 18.19 4.32 -8.34
N GLY A 155 18.33 4.93 -9.49
CA GLY A 155 18.03 4.29 -10.76
C GLY A 155 17.57 5.27 -11.83
N VAL A 156 17.47 4.78 -13.04
CA VAL A 156 17.05 5.56 -14.19
C VAL A 156 15.57 5.95 -14.13
N SER A 157 15.13 6.86 -14.98
CA SER A 157 13.74 7.29 -15.02
C SER A 157 12.80 6.11 -15.35
N ARG A 158 11.67 6.03 -14.62
CA ARG A 158 10.60 5.02 -14.77
C ARG A 158 10.90 3.63 -14.20
N THR A 159 11.79 3.53 -13.25
CA THR A 159 12.04 2.31 -12.45
C THR A 159 11.24 2.29 -11.13
N SER A 160 10.10 2.95 -11.07
CA SER A 160 9.16 2.97 -9.93
C SER A 160 9.71 3.54 -8.61
N LYS A 161 10.78 4.35 -8.63
CA LYS A 161 11.38 4.94 -7.42
C LYS A 161 10.37 5.71 -6.57
N THR A 162 9.71 6.73 -7.14
CA THR A 162 8.76 7.59 -6.41
C THR A 162 7.59 6.81 -5.78
N PRO A 163 6.83 5.95 -6.48
CA PRO A 163 5.78 5.20 -5.82
C PRO A 163 6.31 4.23 -4.76
N LEU A 164 7.51 3.66 -4.93
CA LEU A 164 8.14 2.79 -3.95
C LEU A 164 8.61 3.57 -2.72
N SER A 165 9.19 4.78 -2.89
CA SER A 165 9.61 5.63 -1.77
C SER A 165 8.42 6.02 -0.90
N ILE A 166 7.30 6.40 -1.51
CA ILE A 166 6.06 6.72 -0.80
C ILE A 166 5.54 5.49 -0.05
N PHE A 167 5.53 4.31 -0.68
CA PHE A 167 5.09 3.09 -0.01
C PHE A 167 5.93 2.73 1.21
N LEU A 168 7.26 2.85 1.11
CA LEU A 168 8.19 2.59 2.21
C LEU A 168 8.06 3.65 3.32
N SER A 169 7.80 4.92 2.99
CA SER A 169 7.60 5.97 3.99
C SER A 169 6.34 5.74 4.83
N HIS A 170 5.28 5.20 4.26
CA HIS A 170 4.10 4.74 5.01
C HIS A 170 4.39 3.59 5.97
N LYS A 171 5.49 2.86 5.77
CA LYS A 171 6.01 1.85 6.71
C LYS A 171 6.93 2.46 7.78
N GLY A 172 7.19 3.77 7.75
CA GLY A 172 8.00 4.50 8.71
C GLY A 172 9.50 4.58 8.37
N TYR A 173 9.89 4.32 7.11
CA TYR A 173 11.26 4.48 6.64
C TYR A 173 11.46 5.83 5.95
N LYS A 174 12.50 6.57 6.32
CA LYS A 174 12.96 7.79 5.63
C LYS A 174 13.62 7.38 4.31
N VAL A 175 13.01 7.73 3.19
CA VAL A 175 13.48 7.30 1.87
C VAL A 175 13.91 8.50 1.04
N ALA A 176 15.14 8.49 0.56
CA ALA A 176 15.60 9.44 -0.47
C ALA A 176 15.51 8.79 -1.85
N ASN A 177 15.09 9.54 -2.85
CA ASN A 177 14.99 9.13 -4.24
C ASN A 177 15.94 9.95 -5.10
N VAL A 178 16.98 9.29 -5.65
CA VAL A 178 18.01 9.93 -6.47
C VAL A 178 17.93 9.41 -7.91
N PRO A 179 17.45 10.21 -8.87
CA PRO A 179 17.44 9.82 -10.26
C PRO A 179 18.86 9.81 -10.84
N LEU A 180 19.17 8.82 -11.66
CA LEU A 180 20.43 8.72 -12.37
C LEU A 180 20.28 9.16 -13.83
N VAL A 181 21.20 10.03 -14.26
CA VAL A 181 21.31 10.53 -15.63
C VAL A 181 22.79 10.55 -15.99
N PRO A 182 23.25 9.95 -17.10
CA PRO A 182 24.68 9.85 -17.45
C PRO A 182 25.41 11.20 -17.50
N GLU A 183 24.71 12.28 -17.87
CA GLU A 183 25.27 13.63 -17.99
C GLU A 183 25.41 14.34 -16.64
N VAL A 184 24.83 13.79 -15.57
CA VAL A 184 24.81 14.43 -14.24
C VAL A 184 25.57 13.57 -13.25
N LYS A 185 26.59 14.12 -12.63
CA LYS A 185 27.31 13.41 -11.56
C LYS A 185 26.39 13.22 -10.35
N PRO A 186 26.39 12.03 -9.76
CA PRO A 186 25.66 11.79 -8.52
C PRO A 186 26.12 12.75 -7.40
N PRO A 187 25.25 13.06 -6.43
CA PRO A 187 25.60 13.84 -5.25
C PRO A 187 26.80 13.22 -4.51
N GLN A 188 27.68 14.06 -3.96
CA GLN A 188 28.86 13.58 -3.22
C GLN A 188 28.49 12.80 -1.96
N GLU A 189 27.34 13.11 -1.38
CA GLU A 189 26.77 12.44 -0.23
C GLU A 189 26.57 10.92 -0.47
N MET A 190 26.32 10.53 -1.72
CA MET A 190 26.18 9.11 -2.09
C MET A 190 27.43 8.26 -1.80
N TYR A 191 28.60 8.86 -1.77
CA TYR A 191 29.86 8.18 -1.46
C TYR A 191 30.17 8.12 0.05
N GLN A 192 29.32 8.75 0.88
CA GLN A 192 29.44 8.79 2.34
C GLN A 192 28.47 7.83 3.03
N ILE A 193 27.54 7.24 2.26
CA ILE A 193 26.53 6.32 2.77
C ILE A 193 27.03 4.88 2.61
N SER A 194 26.65 4.00 3.57
CA SER A 194 26.88 2.57 3.40
C SER A 194 26.11 2.02 2.21
N GLY A 195 26.76 1.18 1.39
CA GLY A 195 26.11 0.50 0.26
C GLY A 195 24.88 -0.32 0.65
N ASP A 196 24.82 -0.80 1.89
CA ASP A 196 23.68 -1.56 2.42
C ASP A 196 22.37 -0.75 2.50
N ARG A 197 22.48 0.59 2.52
CA ARG A 197 21.32 1.50 2.52
C ARG A 197 20.94 1.97 1.11
N ILE A 198 21.74 1.64 0.09
CA ILE A 198 21.51 2.06 -1.29
C ILE A 198 20.91 0.91 -2.09
N PHE A 199 19.81 1.16 -2.75
CA PHE A 199 19.08 0.19 -3.58
C PHE A 199 18.96 0.71 -5.00
N MET A 200 19.74 0.11 -5.91
CA MET A 200 19.69 0.38 -7.34
C MET A 200 18.51 -0.36 -7.97
N LEU A 201 17.52 0.38 -8.44
CA LEU A 201 16.40 -0.19 -9.16
C LEU A 201 16.73 -0.26 -10.65
N THR A 202 16.63 -1.46 -11.21
CA THR A 202 16.84 -1.73 -12.63
C THR A 202 15.63 -2.47 -13.22
N MET A 203 15.52 -2.49 -14.53
CA MET A 203 14.56 -3.34 -15.24
C MET A 203 15.06 -3.64 -16.65
N SER A 204 14.40 -4.56 -17.36
CA SER A 204 14.75 -4.86 -18.75
C SER A 204 14.58 -3.63 -19.64
N ALA A 205 15.51 -3.45 -20.59
CA ALA A 205 15.48 -2.33 -21.53
C ALA A 205 14.18 -2.31 -22.35
N GLU A 206 13.67 -3.47 -22.71
CA GLU A 206 12.43 -3.64 -23.46
C GLU A 206 11.20 -3.15 -22.66
N GLN A 207 11.12 -3.50 -21.38
CA GLN A 207 10.05 -3.05 -20.52
C GLN A 207 10.13 -1.55 -20.24
N LEU A 208 11.34 -1.04 -20.02
CA LEU A 208 11.58 0.39 -19.80
C LEU A 208 11.18 1.21 -21.03
N LEU A 209 11.50 0.74 -22.23
CA LEU A 209 11.06 1.35 -23.48
C LEU A 209 9.53 1.45 -23.56
N ARG A 210 8.84 0.34 -23.32
CA ARG A 210 7.37 0.28 -23.31
C ARG A 210 6.74 1.30 -22.35
N ILE A 211 7.24 1.34 -21.11
CA ILE A 211 6.72 2.26 -20.08
C ILE A 211 6.96 3.72 -20.48
N ARG A 212 8.12 4.03 -21.07
CA ARG A 212 8.44 5.39 -21.51
C ARG A 212 7.59 5.84 -22.70
N GLU A 213 7.33 4.94 -23.67
CA GLU A 213 6.41 5.20 -24.78
C GLU A 213 4.99 5.49 -24.31
N GLU A 214 4.46 4.68 -23.38
CA GLU A 214 3.15 4.91 -22.79
C GLU A 214 3.07 6.25 -22.06
N ARG A 215 4.16 6.63 -21.39
CA ARG A 215 4.25 7.94 -20.72
C ARG A 215 4.21 9.09 -21.71
N LEU A 216 4.95 9.03 -22.82
CA LEU A 216 4.90 10.06 -23.86
C LEU A 216 3.49 10.17 -24.45
N LYS A 217 2.85 9.05 -24.76
CA LYS A 217 1.45 9.02 -25.22
C LYS A 217 0.51 9.70 -24.24
N SER A 218 0.64 9.41 -22.95
CA SER A 218 -0.20 10.01 -21.91
C SER A 218 -0.02 11.52 -21.75
N LEU A 219 1.15 12.04 -22.14
CA LEU A 219 1.46 13.48 -22.13
C LEU A 219 1.17 14.18 -23.48
N GLY A 220 0.71 13.45 -24.49
CA GLY A 220 0.48 14.00 -25.83
C GLY A 220 1.77 14.39 -26.56
N LEU A 221 2.92 13.82 -26.19
CA LEU A 221 4.22 14.11 -26.80
C LEU A 221 4.57 13.10 -27.91
N PRO A 222 5.28 13.53 -28.98
CA PRO A 222 5.65 12.63 -30.07
C PRO A 222 6.71 11.61 -29.63
N ASN A 223 6.66 10.42 -30.20
CA ASN A 223 7.58 9.30 -29.90
C ASN A 223 9.01 9.47 -30.47
N GLY A 224 9.38 10.65 -30.97
CA GLY A 224 10.68 10.91 -31.63
C GLY A 224 11.78 11.42 -30.69
N SER A 225 11.61 11.35 -29.37
CA SER A 225 12.64 11.83 -28.43
C SER A 225 13.68 10.74 -28.13
N SER A 226 14.94 11.14 -27.87
CA SER A 226 16.00 10.23 -27.41
C SER A 226 15.62 9.46 -26.14
N TYR A 227 14.66 9.96 -25.38
CA TYR A 227 14.12 9.35 -24.15
C TYR A 227 13.55 7.94 -24.36
N VAL A 228 13.10 7.62 -25.58
CA VAL A 228 12.53 6.32 -25.97
C VAL A 228 13.43 5.58 -26.96
N SER A 229 14.73 5.95 -27.12
CA SER A 229 15.65 5.16 -27.92
C SER A 229 16.24 4.01 -27.11
N THR A 230 16.40 2.85 -27.75
CA THR A 230 16.99 1.65 -27.12
C THR A 230 18.44 1.91 -26.70
N GLU A 231 19.19 2.61 -27.54
CA GLU A 231 20.60 2.96 -27.29
C GLU A 231 20.72 3.82 -26.03
N ARG A 232 19.85 4.81 -25.88
CA ARG A 232 19.83 5.69 -24.70
C ARG A 232 19.45 4.93 -23.45
N ILE A 233 18.48 4.05 -23.51
CA ILE A 233 18.08 3.21 -22.39
C ILE A 233 19.23 2.29 -21.96
N GLN A 234 19.94 1.68 -22.89
CA GLN A 234 21.10 0.84 -22.60
C GLN A 234 22.25 1.63 -21.97
N GLU A 235 22.53 2.83 -22.47
CA GLU A 235 23.53 3.73 -21.90
C GLU A 235 23.20 4.09 -20.43
N GLU A 236 21.95 4.46 -20.16
CA GLU A 236 21.49 4.79 -18.80
C GLU A 236 21.57 3.58 -17.85
N LEU A 237 21.13 2.40 -18.30
CA LEU A 237 21.21 1.17 -17.50
C LEU A 237 22.64 0.76 -17.22
N HIS A 238 23.53 0.87 -18.22
CA HIS A 238 24.96 0.61 -18.06
C HIS A 238 25.59 1.60 -17.07
N TYR A 239 25.27 2.89 -17.16
CA TYR A 239 25.72 3.90 -16.19
C TYR A 239 25.29 3.55 -14.76
N GLY A 240 24.03 3.13 -14.58
CA GLY A 240 23.54 2.64 -13.29
C GLY A 240 24.33 1.45 -12.78
N SER A 241 24.64 0.47 -13.62
CA SER A 241 25.45 -0.70 -13.23
C SER A 241 26.87 -0.31 -12.75
N VAL A 242 27.53 0.60 -13.46
CA VAL A 242 28.87 1.09 -13.05
C VAL A 242 28.83 1.77 -11.67
N LEU A 243 27.78 2.57 -11.41
CA LEU A 243 27.62 3.22 -10.11
C LEU A 243 27.26 2.22 -9.00
N ALA A 244 26.47 1.19 -9.31
CA ALA A 244 26.13 0.15 -8.34
C ALA A 244 27.38 -0.59 -7.86
N ASP A 245 28.29 -0.93 -8.76
CA ASP A 245 29.58 -1.53 -8.43
C ASP A 245 30.46 -0.59 -7.58
N ALA A 246 30.49 0.70 -7.95
CA ALA A 246 31.27 1.70 -7.21
C ALA A 246 30.77 1.90 -5.76
N TRP A 247 29.45 1.88 -5.54
CA TRP A 247 28.83 2.04 -4.22
C TRP A 247 28.70 0.71 -3.47
N LYS A 248 28.92 -0.42 -4.14
CA LYS A 248 28.73 -1.79 -3.59
C LYS A 248 27.31 -1.95 -3.02
N CYS A 249 26.33 -1.46 -3.75
CA CYS A 249 24.96 -1.40 -3.30
C CYS A 249 24.12 -2.59 -3.78
N HIS A 250 22.92 -2.74 -3.22
CA HIS A 250 21.98 -3.75 -3.66
C HIS A 250 21.37 -3.39 -5.03
N VAL A 251 21.39 -4.31 -5.98
CA VAL A 251 20.76 -4.15 -7.30
C VAL A 251 19.48 -4.99 -7.32
N LEU A 252 18.36 -4.33 -7.58
CA LEU A 252 17.03 -4.96 -7.61
C LEU A 252 16.40 -4.79 -8.99
N ASP A 253 16.16 -5.90 -9.66
CA ASP A 253 15.34 -5.93 -10.86
C ASP A 253 13.87 -5.82 -10.45
N VAL A 254 13.22 -4.73 -10.90
CA VAL A 254 11.81 -4.45 -10.61
C VAL A 254 10.89 -4.80 -11.79
N SER A 255 11.41 -5.48 -12.81
CA SER A 255 10.61 -6.02 -13.92
C SER A 255 9.51 -6.92 -13.34
N ASP A 256 8.28 -6.69 -13.76
CA ASP A 256 7.10 -7.50 -13.40
C ASP A 256 6.84 -7.69 -11.90
N LYS A 257 7.47 -6.87 -11.03
CA LYS A 257 7.24 -6.91 -9.59
C LYS A 257 6.27 -5.82 -9.13
N ALA A 258 5.40 -6.19 -8.20
CA ALA A 258 4.59 -5.23 -7.48
C ALA A 258 5.45 -4.35 -6.55
N ILE A 259 4.99 -3.14 -6.26
CA ILE A 259 5.66 -2.20 -5.36
C ILE A 259 5.83 -2.82 -3.98
N GLU A 260 4.80 -3.50 -3.49
CA GLU A 260 4.76 -4.19 -2.21
C GLU A 260 5.78 -5.32 -2.11
N GLU A 261 5.96 -6.05 -3.19
CA GLU A 261 6.95 -7.14 -3.27
C GLU A 261 8.37 -6.58 -3.21
N THR A 262 8.66 -5.56 -4.02
CA THR A 262 9.95 -4.86 -4.03
C THR A 262 10.25 -4.24 -2.67
N ALA A 263 9.27 -3.59 -2.04
CA ALA A 263 9.42 -3.01 -0.71
C ALA A 263 9.75 -4.07 0.35
N ASN A 264 9.11 -5.23 0.30
CA ASN A 264 9.39 -6.33 1.24
C ASN A 264 10.81 -6.90 1.06
N ILE A 265 11.32 -6.97 -0.18
CA ILE A 265 12.71 -7.36 -0.45
C ILE A 265 13.68 -6.34 0.16
N ILE A 266 13.46 -5.04 -0.05
CA ILE A 266 14.28 -3.97 0.49
C ILE A 266 14.33 -4.04 2.03
N VAL A 267 13.18 -4.12 2.68
CA VAL A 267 13.10 -4.18 4.15
C VAL A 267 13.84 -5.39 4.70
N ARG A 268 13.74 -6.54 4.03
CA ARG A 268 14.45 -7.76 4.44
C ARG A 268 15.97 -7.59 4.33
N LEU A 269 16.46 -6.98 3.24
CA LEU A 269 17.89 -6.74 3.04
C LEU A 269 18.45 -5.69 4.01
N LEU A 270 17.64 -4.68 4.35
CA LEU A 270 18.03 -3.65 5.32
C LEU A 270 18.17 -4.20 6.75
N LEU A 271 17.44 -5.27 7.10
CA LEU A 271 17.43 -5.88 8.42
C LEU A 271 18.39 -7.09 8.56
N SER A 272 19.02 -7.50 7.46
CA SER A 272 19.98 -8.63 7.44
C SER A 272 21.40 -8.18 7.79
#